data_fadbef089189c4616c576d332dd2699b
#
_entry.id   fadbef089189c4616c576d332dd2699b
#
_cell.length_a   1.000
_cell.length_b   1.000
_cell.length_c   1.000
_cell.angle_alpha   90.00
_cell.angle_beta   90.00
_cell.angle_gamma   90.00
#
_symmetry.space_group_name_H-M   'P 1'
#
loop_
_entity.id
_entity.type
_entity.pdbx_description
1 polymer ?
#
loop_
_entity_poly.entity_id
_entity_poly.type
_entity_poly.pdbx_seq_one_letter_code
_entity_poly.pdbx_strand_id
1 'polypeptide(L)'
;MKLKVEKMSISFEQRQILQDVDFQVQKGEFVAIIGPSGCGKSTLLNILAGLLESENGKVFVDDAEVHGISSHFAYMPQNDLLLPWKTIIDNVCLYGKIHHCVSDAKKKALKEFETFGLKGYENAYPNELSGGMRQRAAFLRTALCDADILLLDEPFGALDVITRNDM
;
A
#
# COMPACT_ATOMS: atom_id res chain seq x y z
N MET A 1 9.45 17.97 -7.22
CA MET A 1 9.12 16.59 -7.68
C MET A 1 8.83 15.76 -6.46
N LYS A 2 7.82 14.84 -6.48
CA LYS A 2 7.50 14.09 -5.26
C LYS A 2 8.26 12.76 -5.17
N LEU A 3 8.29 11.99 -6.27
CA LEU A 3 9.02 10.73 -6.35
C LEU A 3 9.81 10.70 -7.66
N LYS A 4 11.05 10.23 -7.59
CA LYS A 4 11.89 9.95 -8.76
C LYS A 4 12.57 8.60 -8.58
N VAL A 5 12.51 7.79 -9.61
CA VAL A 5 13.20 6.51 -9.71
C VAL A 5 14.17 6.60 -10.86
N GLU A 6 15.41 6.22 -10.64
CA GLU A 6 16.48 6.28 -11.63
C GLU A 6 17.14 4.91 -11.81
N LYS A 7 17.17 4.41 -13.05
CA LYS A 7 17.89 3.21 -13.52
C LYS A 7 17.70 1.99 -12.62
N MET A 8 16.47 1.79 -12.14
CA MET A 8 16.13 0.71 -11.23
C MET A 8 16.24 -0.63 -11.94
N SER A 9 17.10 -1.53 -11.45
CA SER A 9 17.34 -2.85 -12.04
C SER A 9 17.43 -3.90 -10.95
N ILE A 10 16.87 -5.09 -11.23
CA ILE A 10 16.99 -6.27 -10.38
C ILE A 10 16.81 -7.54 -11.20
N SER A 11 17.57 -8.58 -10.83
CA SER A 11 17.48 -9.93 -11.40
C SER A 11 17.29 -10.95 -10.27
N PHE A 12 16.63 -12.06 -10.56
CA PHE A 12 16.60 -13.24 -9.70
C PHE A 12 17.10 -14.45 -10.49
N GLU A 13 18.08 -15.17 -9.96
CA GLU A 13 18.60 -16.42 -10.55
C GLU A 13 18.88 -16.32 -12.06
N GLN A 14 19.55 -15.29 -12.54
CA GLN A 14 19.86 -15.00 -13.97
C GLN A 14 18.65 -14.51 -14.81
N ARG A 15 17.47 -14.33 -14.22
CA ARG A 15 16.33 -13.74 -14.91
C ARG A 15 16.21 -12.27 -14.55
N GLN A 16 16.36 -11.40 -15.54
CA GLN A 16 16.10 -9.96 -15.40
C GLN A 16 14.60 -9.74 -15.15
N ILE A 17 14.26 -9.05 -14.07
CA ILE A 17 12.87 -8.69 -13.71
C ILE A 17 12.61 -7.22 -14.01
N LEU A 18 13.52 -6.33 -13.58
CA LEU A 18 13.47 -4.91 -13.90
C LEU A 18 14.81 -4.53 -14.54
N GLN A 19 14.74 -3.71 -15.60
CA GLN A 19 15.92 -3.23 -16.31
C GLN A 19 15.78 -1.74 -16.58
N ASP A 20 16.69 -0.95 -16.02
CA ASP A 20 16.82 0.50 -16.24
C ASP A 20 15.48 1.25 -16.16
N VAL A 21 14.67 0.94 -15.14
CA VAL A 21 13.36 1.58 -14.95
C VAL A 21 13.56 3.00 -14.45
N ASP A 22 13.08 3.97 -15.22
CA ASP A 22 13.11 5.40 -14.92
C ASP A 22 11.71 5.98 -14.95
N PHE A 23 11.30 6.70 -13.93
CA PHE A 23 10.07 7.49 -13.93
C PHE A 23 10.07 8.55 -12.84
N GLN A 24 9.12 9.50 -12.94
CA GLN A 24 8.93 10.58 -12.00
C GLN A 24 7.44 10.77 -11.73
N VAL A 25 7.11 11.15 -10.48
CA VAL A 25 5.74 11.43 -10.04
C VAL A 25 5.71 12.80 -9.38
N GLN A 26 4.73 13.62 -9.76
CA GLN A 26 4.52 14.93 -9.15
C GLN A 26 3.65 14.82 -7.91
N LYS A 27 3.66 15.85 -7.08
CA LYS A 27 2.77 15.93 -5.91
C LYS A 27 1.31 15.93 -6.35
N GLY A 28 0.51 15.04 -5.75
CA GLY A 28 -0.91 14.89 -6.06
C GLY A 28 -1.22 14.12 -7.34
N GLU A 29 -0.21 13.55 -7.99
CA GLU A 29 -0.39 12.72 -9.17
C GLU A 29 -0.76 11.28 -8.80
N PHE A 30 -1.65 10.69 -9.60
CA PHE A 30 -1.98 9.27 -9.54
C PHE A 30 -1.33 8.56 -10.73
N VAL A 31 -0.50 7.55 -10.44
CA VAL A 31 0.23 6.78 -11.46
C VAL A 31 -0.21 5.32 -11.42
N ALA A 32 -0.64 4.78 -12.54
CA ALA A 32 -0.97 3.37 -12.70
C ALA A 32 0.12 2.63 -13.46
N ILE A 33 0.65 1.56 -12.84
CA ILE A 33 1.62 0.65 -13.47
C ILE A 33 0.84 -0.52 -14.06
N ILE A 34 0.81 -0.63 -15.39
CA ILE A 34 0.05 -1.65 -16.11
C ILE A 34 1.00 -2.64 -16.79
N GLY A 35 0.65 -3.91 -16.75
CA GLY A 35 1.40 -4.97 -17.41
C GLY A 35 0.89 -6.37 -17.01
N PRO A 36 1.30 -7.41 -17.74
CA PRO A 36 0.89 -8.80 -17.48
C PRO A 36 1.32 -9.26 -16.08
N SER A 37 0.72 -10.36 -15.61
CA SER A 37 1.18 -10.99 -14.37
C SER A 37 2.64 -11.44 -14.50
N GLY A 38 3.44 -11.23 -13.45
CA GLY A 38 4.84 -11.61 -13.40
C GLY A 38 5.81 -10.66 -14.14
N CYS A 39 5.37 -9.49 -14.65
CA CYS A 39 6.25 -8.51 -15.30
C CYS A 39 7.04 -7.60 -14.34
N GLY A 40 6.97 -7.83 -13.01
CA GLY A 40 7.78 -7.08 -12.03
C GLY A 40 7.09 -5.93 -11.30
N LYS A 41 5.76 -5.73 -11.46
CA LYS A 41 5.02 -4.64 -10.77
C LYS A 41 5.20 -4.69 -9.24
N SER A 42 4.88 -5.82 -8.64
CA SER A 42 5.04 -6.02 -7.18
C SER A 42 6.51 -5.93 -6.75
N THR A 43 7.44 -6.37 -7.59
CA THR A 43 8.88 -6.24 -7.34
C THR A 43 9.28 -4.77 -7.24
N LEU A 44 8.83 -3.94 -8.19
CA LEU A 44 9.09 -2.51 -8.17
C LEU A 44 8.49 -1.85 -6.92
N LEU A 45 7.23 -2.17 -6.58
CA LEU A 45 6.58 -1.63 -5.38
C LEU A 45 7.30 -2.07 -4.08
N ASN A 46 7.78 -3.32 -4.01
CA ASN A 46 8.58 -3.79 -2.87
C ASN A 46 9.92 -3.06 -2.74
N ILE A 47 10.58 -2.73 -3.86
CA ILE A 47 11.82 -1.92 -3.83
C ILE A 47 11.50 -0.51 -3.32
N LEU A 48 10.44 0.13 -3.82
CA LEU A 48 10.03 1.46 -3.38
C LEU A 48 9.65 1.49 -1.90
N ALA A 49 8.98 0.43 -1.42
CA ALA A 49 8.65 0.27 0.00
C ALA A 49 9.87 -0.02 0.89
N GLY A 50 11.04 -0.28 0.31
CA GLY A 50 12.26 -0.65 1.02
C GLY A 50 12.27 -2.07 1.59
N LEU A 51 11.38 -2.93 1.09
CA LEU A 51 11.27 -4.35 1.49
C LEU A 51 12.20 -5.24 0.67
N LEU A 52 12.71 -4.75 -0.45
CA LEU A 52 13.61 -5.44 -1.34
C LEU A 52 14.69 -4.45 -1.80
N GLU A 53 15.94 -4.88 -1.79
CA GLU A 53 17.06 -4.09 -2.34
C GLU A 53 17.19 -4.33 -3.84
N SER A 54 17.39 -3.26 -4.59
CA SER A 54 17.70 -3.33 -6.01
C SER A 54 19.19 -3.58 -6.23
N GLU A 55 19.56 -4.19 -7.37
CA GLU A 55 20.97 -4.32 -7.76
C GLU A 55 21.58 -2.98 -8.17
N ASN A 56 20.78 -2.17 -8.87
CA ASN A 56 21.15 -0.84 -9.31
C ASN A 56 19.94 0.10 -9.21
N GLY A 57 20.23 1.39 -9.29
CA GLY A 57 19.22 2.44 -9.30
C GLY A 57 19.06 3.16 -7.98
N LYS A 58 18.30 4.24 -8.01
CA LYS A 58 18.10 5.12 -6.87
C LYS A 58 16.65 5.58 -6.79
N VAL A 59 16.18 5.80 -5.56
CA VAL A 59 14.86 6.35 -5.25
C VAL A 59 15.04 7.68 -4.52
N PHE A 60 14.35 8.71 -4.99
CA PHE A 60 14.35 10.03 -4.36
C PHE A 60 12.92 10.44 -4.02
N VAL A 61 12.75 11.00 -2.82
CA VAL A 61 11.52 11.66 -2.37
C VAL A 61 11.85 13.09 -2.00
N ASP A 62 11.14 14.07 -2.59
CA ASP A 62 11.42 15.49 -2.43
C ASP A 62 12.90 15.85 -2.60
N ASP A 63 13.51 15.28 -3.68
CA ASP A 63 14.91 15.43 -4.08
C ASP A 63 15.97 14.83 -3.11
N ALA A 64 15.54 14.18 -2.01
CA ALA A 64 16.40 13.44 -1.10
C ALA A 64 16.43 11.94 -1.45
N GLU A 65 17.62 11.34 -1.54
CA GLU A 65 17.77 9.90 -1.77
C GLU A 65 17.24 9.11 -0.57
N VAL A 66 16.43 8.09 -0.82
CA VAL A 66 15.82 7.24 0.20
C VAL A 66 16.37 5.83 0.08
N HIS A 67 16.76 5.24 1.23
CA HIS A 67 17.27 3.88 1.33
C HIS A 67 16.43 3.06 2.31
N GLY A 68 16.07 1.85 1.92
CA GLY A 68 15.32 0.91 2.75
C GLY A 68 13.93 1.43 3.14
N ILE A 69 13.44 0.97 4.30
CA ILE A 69 12.11 1.33 4.79
C ILE A 69 12.08 2.80 5.22
N SER A 70 11.12 3.55 4.70
CA SER A 70 10.97 4.99 4.97
C SER A 70 9.53 5.34 5.30
N SER A 71 9.34 6.32 6.20
CA SER A 71 8.02 6.87 6.55
C SER A 71 7.32 7.63 5.41
N HIS A 72 8.04 7.93 4.33
CA HIS A 72 7.45 8.52 3.13
C HIS A 72 6.46 7.58 2.41
N PHE A 73 6.58 6.27 2.61
CA PHE A 73 5.79 5.29 1.90
C PHE A 73 4.82 4.54 2.84
N ALA A 74 3.56 4.44 2.43
CA ALA A 74 2.62 3.45 2.97
C ALA A 74 2.35 2.41 1.87
N TYR A 75 2.56 1.14 2.17
CA TYR A 75 2.46 0.05 1.21
C TYR A 75 1.29 -0.88 1.54
N MET A 76 0.43 -1.10 0.57
CA MET A 76 -0.59 -2.13 0.57
C MET A 76 -0.19 -3.24 -0.40
N PRO A 77 0.23 -4.41 0.07
CA PRO A 77 0.52 -5.55 -0.78
C PRO A 77 -0.76 -6.19 -1.33
N GLN A 78 -0.62 -7.06 -2.32
CA GLN A 78 -1.73 -7.76 -2.97
C GLN A 78 -2.62 -8.54 -1.98
N ASN A 79 -2.03 -9.16 -0.95
CA ASN A 79 -2.75 -9.79 0.15
C ASN A 79 -3.13 -8.75 1.21
N ASP A 80 -4.30 -8.91 1.83
CA ASP A 80 -4.81 -7.96 2.84
C ASP A 80 -3.94 -7.86 4.10
N LEU A 81 -3.22 -8.92 4.46
CA LEU A 81 -2.33 -9.02 5.62
C LEU A 81 -2.96 -8.45 6.92
N LEU A 82 -4.27 -8.61 7.09
CA LEU A 82 -4.94 -8.28 8.34
C LEU A 82 -4.50 -9.27 9.42
N LEU A 83 -4.27 -8.76 10.63
CA LEU A 83 -3.90 -9.58 11.77
C LEU A 83 -5.13 -10.37 12.26
N PRO A 84 -5.18 -11.70 12.13
CA PRO A 84 -6.39 -12.49 12.36
C PRO A 84 -6.87 -12.47 13.82
N TRP A 85 -5.98 -12.16 14.76
CA TRP A 85 -6.28 -12.06 16.20
C TRP A 85 -6.66 -10.65 16.66
N LYS A 86 -6.81 -9.70 15.74
CA LYS A 86 -7.23 -8.32 16.01
C LYS A 86 -8.56 -8.03 15.34
N THR A 87 -9.37 -7.20 15.96
CA THR A 87 -10.59 -6.68 15.34
C THR A 87 -10.25 -5.79 14.14
N ILE A 88 -11.23 -5.51 13.29
CA ILE A 88 -11.05 -4.66 12.11
C ILE A 88 -10.62 -3.25 12.51
N ILE A 89 -11.25 -2.64 13.51
CA ILE A 89 -10.82 -1.33 14.00
C ILE A 89 -9.38 -1.35 14.53
N ASP A 90 -8.99 -2.43 15.18
CA ASP A 90 -7.63 -2.60 15.71
C ASP A 90 -6.60 -2.78 14.60
N ASN A 91 -6.97 -3.46 13.52
CA ASN A 91 -6.15 -3.57 12.31
C ASN A 91 -5.98 -2.22 11.63
N VAL A 92 -7.07 -1.50 11.42
CA VAL A 92 -7.08 -0.19 10.75
C VAL A 92 -6.28 0.85 11.57
N CYS A 93 -6.34 0.80 12.88
CA CYS A 93 -5.62 1.71 13.78
C CYS A 93 -4.18 1.27 14.11
N LEU A 94 -3.62 0.29 13.40
CA LEU A 94 -2.29 -0.27 13.72
C LEU A 94 -1.19 0.79 13.72
N TYR A 95 -1.17 1.68 12.71
CA TYR A 95 -0.25 2.81 12.65
C TYR A 95 -0.33 3.69 13.89
N GLY A 96 -1.55 4.07 14.30
CA GLY A 96 -1.77 4.86 15.51
C GLY A 96 -1.31 4.17 16.80
N LYS A 97 -1.35 2.83 16.85
CA LYS A 97 -0.82 2.04 17.98
C LYS A 97 0.70 2.10 18.03
N ILE A 98 1.36 1.99 16.88
CA ILE A 98 2.83 2.03 16.77
C ILE A 98 3.36 3.42 17.13
N HIS A 99 2.66 4.48 16.71
CA HIS A 99 3.07 5.87 16.91
C HIS A 99 2.42 6.55 18.13
N HIS A 100 1.81 5.77 19.04
CA HIS A 100 1.20 6.27 20.29
C HIS A 100 0.11 7.33 20.11
N CYS A 101 -0.62 7.33 18.98
CA CYS A 101 -1.72 8.24 18.67
C CYS A 101 -3.06 7.52 18.43
N VAL A 102 -3.34 6.48 19.22
CA VAL A 102 -4.51 5.57 19.05
C VAL A 102 -5.86 6.30 19.04
N SER A 103 -6.04 7.29 19.92
CA SER A 103 -7.32 8.02 20.04
C SER A 103 -7.67 8.75 18.74
N ASP A 104 -6.68 9.42 18.13
CA ASP A 104 -6.89 10.19 16.91
C ASP A 104 -7.02 9.27 15.70
N ALA A 105 -6.22 8.21 15.63
CA ALA A 105 -6.35 7.16 14.62
C ALA A 105 -7.74 6.53 14.65
N LYS A 106 -8.27 6.20 15.83
CA LYS A 106 -9.61 5.62 16.00
C LYS A 106 -10.71 6.59 15.56
N LYS A 107 -10.61 7.88 15.90
CA LYS A 107 -11.56 8.90 15.45
C LYS A 107 -11.57 9.05 13.93
N LYS A 108 -10.39 9.09 13.30
CA LYS A 108 -10.26 9.14 11.83
C LYS A 108 -10.85 7.88 11.21
N ALA A 109 -10.47 6.70 11.69
CA ALA A 109 -10.94 5.42 11.18
C ALA A 109 -12.47 5.32 11.20
N LEU A 110 -13.13 5.62 12.35
CA LEU A 110 -14.57 5.51 12.49
C LEU A 110 -15.35 6.42 11.53
N LYS A 111 -14.81 7.56 11.15
CA LYS A 111 -15.43 8.45 10.15
C LYS A 111 -15.46 7.82 8.76
N GLU A 112 -14.43 7.05 8.43
CA GLU A 112 -14.26 6.44 7.11
C GLU A 112 -14.94 5.07 6.98
N PHE A 113 -15.30 4.42 8.09
CA PHE A 113 -15.90 3.07 8.07
C PHE A 113 -17.16 2.99 7.21
N GLU A 114 -18.00 4.03 7.22
CA GLU A 114 -19.21 4.08 6.38
C GLU A 114 -18.86 4.22 4.90
N THR A 115 -17.94 5.12 4.56
CA THR A 115 -17.43 5.34 3.20
C THR A 115 -16.85 4.06 2.60
N PHE A 116 -16.15 3.28 3.42
CA PHE A 116 -15.54 2.01 3.01
C PHE A 116 -16.48 0.80 3.11
N GLY A 117 -17.77 1.02 3.46
CA GLY A 117 -18.75 -0.07 3.61
C GLY A 117 -18.37 -1.08 4.70
N LEU A 118 -17.75 -0.58 5.79
CA LEU A 118 -17.30 -1.37 6.94
C LEU A 118 -18.09 -1.04 8.22
N LYS A 119 -19.09 -0.14 8.15
CA LYS A 119 -19.94 0.23 9.27
C LYS A 119 -20.64 -0.97 9.86
N GLY A 120 -20.53 -1.14 11.18
CA GLY A 120 -21.06 -2.29 11.93
C GLY A 120 -20.08 -3.47 12.06
N TYR A 121 -18.92 -3.42 11.38
CA TYR A 121 -17.88 -4.45 11.44
C TYR A 121 -16.64 -4.02 12.23
N GLU A 122 -16.74 -2.95 13.01
CA GLU A 122 -15.61 -2.38 13.76
C GLU A 122 -14.98 -3.40 14.71
N ASN A 123 -15.82 -4.18 15.37
CA ASN A 123 -15.42 -5.18 16.36
C ASN A 123 -15.34 -6.62 15.79
N ALA A 124 -15.65 -6.81 14.52
CA ALA A 124 -15.52 -8.11 13.84
C ALA A 124 -14.05 -8.47 13.64
N TYR A 125 -13.77 -9.76 13.48
CA TYR A 125 -12.46 -10.29 13.14
C TYR A 125 -12.35 -10.52 11.62
N PRO A 126 -11.13 -10.58 11.05
CA PRO A 126 -10.94 -10.75 9.60
C PRO A 126 -11.66 -11.96 8.99
N ASN A 127 -11.79 -13.05 9.73
CA ASN A 127 -12.49 -14.26 9.29
C ASN A 127 -14.02 -14.11 9.20
N GLU A 128 -14.58 -13.07 9.77
CA GLU A 128 -16.01 -12.74 9.70
C GLU A 128 -16.37 -11.86 8.50
N LEU A 129 -15.35 -11.39 7.75
CA LEU A 129 -15.50 -10.49 6.61
C LEU A 129 -15.38 -11.23 5.28
N SER A 130 -16.08 -10.75 4.25
CA SER A 130 -15.85 -11.16 2.87
C SER A 130 -14.45 -10.72 2.38
N GLY A 131 -13.93 -11.34 1.31
CA GLY A 131 -12.64 -10.97 0.72
C GLY A 131 -12.56 -9.49 0.34
N GLY A 132 -13.61 -8.96 -0.29
CA GLY A 132 -13.67 -7.54 -0.64
C GLY A 132 -13.71 -6.61 0.59
N MET A 133 -14.42 -7.01 1.66
CA MET A 133 -14.40 -6.23 2.91
C MET A 133 -13.03 -6.22 3.57
N ARG A 134 -12.34 -7.37 3.60
CA ARG A 134 -10.96 -7.42 4.10
C ARG A 134 -10.03 -6.51 3.31
N GLN A 135 -10.16 -6.51 1.98
CA GLN A 135 -9.34 -5.67 1.12
C GLN A 135 -9.60 -4.17 1.35
N ARG A 136 -10.87 -3.77 1.52
CA ARG A 136 -11.23 -2.39 1.91
C ARG A 136 -10.68 -2.01 3.28
N ALA A 137 -10.70 -2.91 4.26
CA ALA A 137 -10.10 -2.68 5.58
C ALA A 137 -8.58 -2.52 5.50
N ALA A 138 -7.90 -3.32 4.66
CA ALA A 138 -6.46 -3.21 4.41
C ALA A 138 -6.11 -1.89 3.71
N PHE A 139 -6.92 -1.48 2.73
CA PHE A 139 -6.75 -0.18 2.07
C PHE A 139 -6.91 0.97 3.08
N LEU A 140 -7.98 0.96 3.89
CA LEU A 140 -8.23 1.97 4.91
C LEU A 140 -7.08 2.03 5.94
N ARG A 141 -6.54 0.87 6.36
CA ARG A 141 -5.34 0.80 7.21
C ARG A 141 -4.16 1.54 6.59
N THR A 142 -3.93 1.32 5.29
CA THR A 142 -2.82 1.95 4.56
C THR A 142 -3.05 3.45 4.35
N ALA A 143 -4.28 3.84 4.00
CA ALA A 143 -4.65 5.24 3.78
C ALA A 143 -4.58 6.11 5.05
N LEU A 144 -4.71 5.49 6.23
CA LEU A 144 -4.60 6.18 7.52
C LEU A 144 -3.16 6.27 8.07
N CYS A 145 -2.17 5.72 7.36
CA CYS A 145 -0.77 6.00 7.64
C CYS A 145 -0.45 7.46 7.28
N ASP A 146 0.36 8.09 8.09
CA ASP A 146 0.84 9.46 7.84
C ASP A 146 2.03 9.40 6.88
N ALA A 147 1.76 9.03 5.63
CA ALA A 147 2.74 8.86 4.57
C ALA A 147 2.43 9.77 3.39
N ASP A 148 3.49 10.20 2.71
CA ASP A 148 3.39 11.10 1.57
C ASP A 148 2.95 10.40 0.28
N ILE A 149 3.29 9.10 0.16
CA ILE A 149 3.11 8.29 -1.04
C ILE A 149 2.46 6.97 -0.66
N LEU A 150 1.35 6.64 -1.31
CA LEU A 150 0.69 5.36 -1.19
C LEU A 150 1.14 4.44 -2.34
N LEU A 151 1.67 3.29 -1.99
CA LEU A 151 2.02 2.21 -2.92
C LEU A 151 0.95 1.13 -2.80
N LEU A 152 0.23 0.87 -3.88
CA LEU A 152 -0.91 -0.05 -3.88
C LEU A 152 -0.69 -1.17 -4.90
N ASP A 153 -0.59 -2.41 -4.44
CA ASP A 153 -0.41 -3.58 -5.29
C ASP A 153 -1.74 -4.32 -5.46
N GLU A 154 -2.37 -4.16 -6.62
CA GLU A 154 -3.68 -4.73 -6.97
C GLU A 154 -4.77 -4.45 -5.90
N PRO A 155 -4.98 -3.20 -5.46
CA PRO A 155 -5.83 -2.87 -4.30
C PRO A 155 -7.30 -3.28 -4.46
N PHE A 156 -7.73 -3.58 -5.68
CA PHE A 156 -9.12 -3.95 -6.01
C PHE A 156 -9.23 -5.36 -6.62
N GLY A 157 -8.23 -6.21 -6.45
CA GLY A 157 -8.17 -7.56 -7.04
C GLY A 157 -9.32 -8.48 -6.62
N ALA A 158 -9.77 -8.39 -5.37
CA ALA A 158 -10.86 -9.21 -4.81
C ALA A 158 -12.25 -8.55 -4.89
N LEU A 159 -12.39 -7.38 -5.54
CA LEU A 159 -13.69 -6.74 -5.73
C LEU A 159 -14.39 -7.32 -6.95
N ASP A 160 -15.68 -7.67 -6.80
CA ASP A 160 -16.54 -8.00 -7.92
C ASP A 160 -16.59 -6.84 -8.91
N VAL A 161 -16.72 -7.16 -10.21
CA VAL A 161 -16.72 -6.19 -11.33
C VAL A 161 -17.72 -5.05 -11.10
N ILE A 162 -18.84 -5.31 -10.41
CA ILE A 162 -19.89 -4.33 -10.12
C ILE A 162 -19.40 -3.30 -9.08
N THR A 163 -18.67 -3.74 -8.06
CA THR A 163 -18.16 -2.85 -6.98
C THR A 163 -16.93 -2.04 -7.41
N ARG A 164 -16.25 -2.46 -8.49
CA ARG A 164 -15.08 -1.73 -9.04
C ARG A 164 -15.46 -0.39 -9.69
N ASN A 165 -16.70 -0.24 -10.12
CA ASN A 165 -17.18 0.97 -10.84
C ASN A 165 -17.64 2.09 -9.89
N ASP A 166 -17.82 1.82 -8.59
CA ASP A 166 -18.36 2.77 -7.61
C ASP A 166 -17.28 3.38 -6.68
N MET A 167 -15.99 3.08 -6.93
CA MET A 167 -14.83 3.63 -6.25
C MET A 167 -13.93 4.42 -7.19
#